data_5158310d31137c8b98584d26e2fa2ea5
#
_entry.id   5158310d31137c8b98584d26e2fa2ea5
#
_cell.length_a   1.000
_cell.length_b   1.000
_cell.length_c   1.000
_cell.angle_alpha   90.00
_cell.angle_beta   90.00
_cell.angle_gamma   90.00
#
_symmetry.space_group_name_H-M   'P 1'
#
loop_
_entity.id
_entity.type
_entity.pdbx_description
1 polymer ?
#
loop_
_entity_poly.entity_id
_entity_poly.type
_entity_poly.pdbx_seq_one_letter_code
_entity_poly.pdbx_strand_id
1 'polypeptide(L)'
;VYMPLVISASNVPTVDILLVSGGVQTSEDLYKLSRAVKSAKEVVAVGTCAISGGVTNLGNRDEVRELFLSQAERHHLPRMLPKCQPIDDFIKVDRFLPGCPPTPELFMQLLVPDPEYKPKRTVCQECGRKKLKDMKPDHFHFSQKGSPDPEICLINQGYPCIGSATRAGCDALCTKPGFPCVGCRGPSDAFIAKNADDWFATISKVWERMTNVPKEEIDEILHSPQMSLFLFQFADYAGNSNKKRNKEDIV
;
A
#
# COMPACT_ATOMS: atom_id res chain seq x y z
N VAL A 1 -23.03 -3.33 -6.87
CA VAL A 1 -22.09 -3.36 -5.74
C VAL A 1 -22.51 -4.46 -4.80
N TYR A 2 -21.64 -5.46 -4.59
CA TYR A 2 -21.83 -6.51 -3.61
C TYR A 2 -21.10 -6.12 -2.32
N MET A 3 -21.84 -5.53 -1.38
CA MET A 3 -21.32 -5.20 -0.04
C MET A 3 -22.23 -5.86 1.00
N PRO A 4 -21.83 -6.96 1.62
CA PRO A 4 -22.68 -7.73 2.53
C PRO A 4 -23.24 -6.94 3.72
N LEU A 5 -22.55 -5.86 4.12
CA LEU A 5 -23.02 -4.96 5.18
C LEU A 5 -24.06 -3.95 4.73
N VAL A 6 -24.22 -3.72 3.41
CA VAL A 6 -25.07 -2.69 2.85
C VAL A 6 -26.17 -3.30 1.96
N ILE A 7 -25.88 -4.43 1.32
CA ILE A 7 -26.75 -5.11 0.38
C ILE A 7 -26.96 -6.55 0.81
N SER A 8 -28.21 -6.97 0.97
CA SER A 8 -28.60 -8.34 1.33
C SER A 8 -28.48 -9.35 0.18
N ALA A 9 -27.78 -9.00 -0.91
CA ALA A 9 -27.54 -9.91 -2.02
C ALA A 9 -26.58 -11.04 -1.60
N SER A 10 -27.04 -12.27 -1.72
CA SER A 10 -26.28 -13.47 -1.38
C SER A 10 -25.40 -13.99 -2.53
N ASN A 11 -25.64 -13.53 -3.74
CA ASN A 11 -24.95 -13.99 -4.95
C ASN A 11 -24.41 -12.80 -5.75
N VAL A 12 -23.19 -12.95 -6.28
CA VAL A 12 -22.62 -12.02 -7.24
C VAL A 12 -23.19 -12.35 -8.62
N PRO A 13 -23.80 -11.39 -9.33
CA PRO A 13 -24.28 -11.61 -10.69
C PRO A 13 -23.09 -11.85 -11.64
N THR A 14 -23.37 -12.38 -12.83
CA THR A 14 -22.36 -12.43 -13.89
C THR A 14 -21.98 -11.03 -14.30
N VAL A 15 -20.66 -10.73 -14.26
CA VAL A 15 -20.11 -9.40 -14.57
C VAL A 15 -18.90 -9.52 -15.50
N ASP A 16 -18.65 -8.45 -16.26
CA ASP A 16 -17.44 -8.39 -17.08
C ASP A 16 -16.20 -8.14 -16.21
N ILE A 17 -16.31 -7.21 -15.25
CA ILE A 17 -15.21 -6.85 -14.34
C ILE A 17 -15.69 -6.97 -12.90
N LEU A 18 -14.96 -7.72 -12.09
CA LEU A 18 -15.15 -7.85 -10.64
C LEU A 18 -14.07 -7.06 -9.92
N LEU A 19 -14.47 -6.01 -9.20
CA LEU A 19 -13.59 -5.24 -8.34
C LEU A 19 -13.60 -5.83 -6.93
N VAL A 20 -12.46 -6.34 -6.46
CA VAL A 20 -12.33 -6.96 -5.13
C VAL A 20 -11.45 -6.10 -4.24
N SER A 21 -11.98 -5.67 -3.10
CA SER A 21 -11.25 -4.93 -2.06
C SER A 21 -11.18 -5.73 -0.76
N GLY A 22 -10.13 -5.46 0.03
CA GLY A 22 -9.89 -6.16 1.29
C GLY A 22 -8.91 -7.33 1.15
N GLY A 23 -8.25 -7.68 2.24
CA GLY A 23 -7.43 -8.90 2.35
C GLY A 23 -8.29 -10.10 2.80
N VAL A 24 -7.77 -11.30 2.63
CA VAL A 24 -8.42 -12.55 3.04
C VAL A 24 -7.92 -12.93 4.43
N GLN A 25 -8.81 -12.89 5.43
CA GLN A 25 -8.47 -13.19 6.83
C GLN A 25 -9.18 -14.44 7.37
N THR A 26 -10.36 -14.74 6.83
CA THR A 26 -11.23 -15.80 7.37
C THR A 26 -11.63 -16.81 6.31
N SER A 27 -12.10 -17.96 6.76
CA SER A 27 -12.68 -18.99 5.88
C SER A 27 -13.92 -18.48 5.13
N GLU A 28 -14.65 -17.52 5.70
CA GLU A 28 -15.80 -16.90 5.05
C GLU A 28 -15.37 -15.97 3.92
N ASP A 29 -14.32 -15.16 4.12
CA ASP A 29 -13.75 -14.31 3.06
C ASP A 29 -13.31 -15.15 1.87
N LEU A 30 -12.60 -16.26 2.14
CA LEU A 30 -12.15 -17.18 1.11
C LEU A 30 -13.32 -17.83 0.37
N TYR A 31 -14.37 -18.23 1.09
CA TYR A 31 -15.57 -18.80 0.49
C TYR A 31 -16.29 -17.81 -0.42
N LYS A 32 -16.50 -16.57 0.06
CA LYS A 32 -17.13 -15.49 -0.72
C LYS A 32 -16.31 -15.14 -1.96
N LEU A 33 -15.00 -14.99 -1.80
CA LEU A 33 -14.07 -14.70 -2.90
C LEU A 33 -14.12 -15.79 -3.97
N SER A 34 -13.99 -17.05 -3.58
CA SER A 34 -13.99 -18.21 -4.51
C SER A 34 -15.29 -18.36 -5.30
N ARG A 35 -16.41 -17.90 -4.72
CA ARG A 35 -17.70 -17.87 -5.43
C ARG A 35 -17.80 -16.70 -6.38
N ALA A 36 -17.40 -15.50 -5.94
CA ALA A 36 -17.51 -14.28 -6.73
C ALA A 36 -16.70 -14.35 -8.03
N VAL A 37 -15.50 -14.90 -7.96
CA VAL A 37 -14.59 -15.03 -9.12
C VAL A 37 -15.21 -15.87 -10.25
N LYS A 38 -16.02 -16.88 -9.94
CA LYS A 38 -16.67 -17.73 -10.95
C LYS A 38 -17.69 -16.98 -11.82
N SER A 39 -18.13 -15.81 -11.36
CA SER A 39 -19.13 -14.98 -12.03
C SER A 39 -18.52 -13.84 -12.87
N ALA A 40 -17.18 -13.74 -12.94
CA ALA A 40 -16.48 -12.64 -13.57
C ALA A 40 -15.62 -13.11 -14.75
N LYS A 41 -15.51 -12.25 -15.78
CA LYS A 41 -14.56 -12.46 -16.87
C LYS A 41 -13.16 -11.95 -16.51
N GLU A 42 -13.11 -10.85 -15.76
CA GLU A 42 -11.88 -10.19 -15.31
C GLU A 42 -11.98 -9.87 -13.82
N VAL A 43 -10.90 -10.09 -13.09
CA VAL A 43 -10.78 -9.80 -11.65
C VAL A 43 -9.73 -8.73 -11.40
N VAL A 44 -10.13 -7.66 -10.73
CA VAL A 44 -9.25 -6.55 -10.36
C VAL A 44 -9.10 -6.48 -8.84
N ALA A 45 -7.88 -6.57 -8.36
CA ALA A 45 -7.55 -6.30 -6.96
C ALA A 45 -7.52 -4.80 -6.70
N VAL A 46 -8.42 -4.30 -5.85
CA VAL A 46 -8.58 -2.87 -5.57
C VAL A 46 -8.09 -2.54 -4.18
N GLY A 47 -7.14 -1.63 -4.13
CA GLY A 47 -6.59 -1.14 -2.89
C GLY A 47 -5.51 -2.02 -2.30
N THR A 48 -4.74 -1.41 -1.45
CA THR A 48 -3.54 -1.99 -0.84
C THR A 48 -3.82 -3.26 -0.05
N CYS A 49 -4.97 -3.36 0.64
CA CYS A 49 -5.32 -4.57 1.39
C CYS A 49 -5.53 -5.78 0.48
N ALA A 50 -6.19 -5.60 -0.67
CA ALA A 50 -6.39 -6.68 -1.63
C ALA A 50 -5.08 -7.13 -2.30
N ILE A 51 -4.13 -6.20 -2.46
CA ILE A 51 -2.90 -6.41 -3.24
C ILE A 51 -1.76 -6.99 -2.39
N SER A 52 -1.63 -6.55 -1.14
CA SER A 52 -0.50 -6.91 -0.27
C SER A 52 -0.89 -7.13 1.19
N GLY A 53 -2.19 -7.23 1.48
CA GLY A 53 -2.71 -7.29 2.85
C GLY A 53 -2.81 -5.93 3.54
N GLY A 54 -2.01 -4.94 3.12
CA GLY A 54 -2.07 -3.57 3.62
C GLY A 54 -2.00 -3.46 5.14
N VAL A 55 -2.78 -2.52 5.70
CA VAL A 55 -2.84 -2.30 7.15
C VAL A 55 -3.38 -3.52 7.93
N THR A 56 -4.17 -4.38 7.28
CA THR A 56 -4.72 -5.59 7.93
C THR A 56 -3.65 -6.62 8.25
N ASN A 57 -2.48 -6.57 7.61
CA ASN A 57 -1.33 -7.41 7.94
C ASN A 57 -0.71 -7.13 9.32
N LEU A 58 -1.03 -6.02 9.95
CA LEU A 58 -0.71 -5.79 11.37
C LEU A 58 -1.31 -6.88 12.26
N GLY A 59 -2.45 -7.44 11.86
CA GLY A 59 -3.08 -8.59 12.52
C GLY A 59 -2.31 -9.91 12.39
N ASN A 60 -1.25 -9.96 11.58
CA ASN A 60 -0.38 -11.13 11.45
C ASN A 60 0.72 -11.20 12.52
N ARG A 61 0.87 -10.16 13.34
CA ARG A 61 1.79 -10.17 14.50
C ARG A 61 1.24 -11.13 15.56
N ASP A 62 2.12 -11.90 16.17
CA ASP A 62 1.72 -12.99 17.08
C ASP A 62 0.81 -12.50 18.21
N GLU A 63 1.17 -11.39 18.88
CA GLU A 63 0.42 -10.86 20.03
C GLU A 63 -1.00 -10.40 19.61
N VAL A 64 -1.11 -9.79 18.42
CA VAL A 64 -2.38 -9.30 17.88
C VAL A 64 -3.23 -10.48 17.43
N ARG A 65 -2.59 -11.48 16.83
CA ARG A 65 -3.25 -12.68 16.34
C ARG A 65 -3.83 -13.53 17.46
N GLU A 66 -3.09 -13.74 18.55
CA GLU A 66 -3.59 -14.46 19.73
C GLU A 66 -4.84 -13.80 20.30
N LEU A 67 -4.83 -12.44 20.37
CA LEU A 67 -6.01 -11.69 20.79
C LEU A 67 -7.20 -11.92 19.86
N PHE A 68 -7.00 -11.88 18.53
CA PHE A 68 -8.08 -12.13 17.56
C PHE A 68 -8.61 -13.55 17.64
N LEU A 69 -7.75 -14.55 17.78
CA LEU A 69 -8.18 -15.96 17.91
C LEU A 69 -9.05 -16.15 19.14
N SER A 70 -8.64 -15.62 20.31
CA SER A 70 -9.42 -15.71 21.55
C SER A 70 -10.79 -15.05 21.41
N GLN A 71 -10.90 -13.92 20.72
CA GLN A 71 -12.17 -13.23 20.47
C GLN A 71 -13.03 -13.98 19.43
N ALA A 72 -12.40 -14.53 18.38
CA ALA A 72 -13.12 -15.29 17.36
C ALA A 72 -13.82 -16.52 17.93
N GLU A 73 -13.15 -17.28 18.79
CA GLU A 73 -13.74 -18.43 19.50
C GLU A 73 -14.89 -17.99 20.41
N ARG A 74 -14.65 -16.96 21.23
CA ARG A 74 -15.63 -16.42 22.18
C ARG A 74 -16.93 -15.96 21.51
N HIS A 75 -16.84 -15.40 20.30
CA HIS A 75 -17.96 -14.80 19.57
C HIS A 75 -18.45 -15.69 18.42
N HIS A 76 -17.98 -16.93 18.31
CA HIS A 76 -18.35 -17.87 17.24
C HIS A 76 -18.18 -17.28 15.83
N LEU A 77 -17.11 -16.52 15.63
CA LEU A 77 -16.78 -15.94 14.32
C LEU A 77 -16.25 -17.01 13.35
N PRO A 78 -16.26 -16.72 12.04
CA PRO A 78 -15.66 -17.61 11.05
C PRO A 78 -14.20 -17.93 11.39
N ARG A 79 -13.77 -19.14 11.06
CA ARG A 79 -12.39 -19.58 11.34
C ARG A 79 -11.37 -18.64 10.71
N MET A 80 -10.47 -18.11 11.54
CA MET A 80 -9.34 -17.31 11.10
C MET A 80 -8.37 -18.15 10.26
N LEU A 81 -7.90 -17.60 9.14
CA LEU A 81 -6.78 -18.18 8.39
C LEU A 81 -5.45 -17.97 9.14
N PRO A 82 -4.40 -18.75 8.84
CA PRO A 82 -3.09 -18.61 9.49
C PRO A 82 -2.50 -17.20 9.37
N LYS A 83 -2.80 -16.47 8.30
CA LYS A 83 -2.40 -15.07 8.08
C LYS A 83 -3.48 -14.34 7.30
N CYS A 84 -3.56 -13.02 7.47
CA CYS A 84 -4.20 -12.17 6.49
C CYS A 84 -3.31 -12.13 5.24
N GLN A 85 -3.88 -12.38 4.08
CA GLN A 85 -3.13 -12.50 2.84
C GLN A 85 -3.80 -11.71 1.71
N PRO A 86 -3.04 -11.27 0.70
CA PRO A 86 -3.60 -10.68 -0.51
C PRO A 86 -4.47 -11.68 -1.27
N ILE A 87 -5.38 -11.16 -2.09
CA ILE A 87 -6.34 -12.03 -2.80
C ILE A 87 -5.70 -12.91 -3.87
N ASP A 88 -4.59 -12.47 -4.45
CA ASP A 88 -3.84 -13.22 -5.46
C ASP A 88 -3.06 -14.42 -4.93
N ASP A 89 -3.06 -14.64 -3.61
CA ASP A 89 -2.62 -15.90 -3.01
C ASP A 89 -3.64 -17.03 -3.20
N PHE A 90 -4.89 -16.69 -3.46
CA PHE A 90 -6.00 -17.66 -3.52
C PHE A 90 -6.65 -17.75 -4.89
N ILE A 91 -6.58 -16.69 -5.71
CA ILE A 91 -7.24 -16.60 -7.01
C ILE A 91 -6.31 -15.95 -8.03
N LYS A 92 -6.62 -16.17 -9.31
CA LYS A 92 -5.99 -15.38 -10.38
C LYS A 92 -6.55 -13.97 -10.35
N VAL A 93 -5.68 -12.98 -10.34
CA VAL A 93 -5.99 -11.56 -10.49
C VAL A 93 -5.44 -11.09 -11.85
N ASP A 94 -6.26 -10.38 -12.61
CA ASP A 94 -5.90 -9.93 -13.96
C ASP A 94 -5.27 -8.52 -13.91
N ARG A 95 -5.81 -7.61 -13.07
CA ARG A 95 -5.24 -6.27 -12.88
C ARG A 95 -5.21 -5.86 -11.41
N PHE A 96 -4.33 -4.90 -11.10
CA PHE A 96 -4.12 -4.37 -9.74
C PHE A 96 -4.28 -2.85 -9.74
N LEU A 97 -5.14 -2.33 -8.85
CA LEU A 97 -5.36 -0.90 -8.63
C LEU A 97 -4.90 -0.50 -7.22
N PRO A 98 -3.61 -0.18 -7.01
CA PRO A 98 -3.08 0.11 -5.69
C PRO A 98 -3.48 1.50 -5.19
N GLY A 99 -3.69 1.60 -3.88
CA GLY A 99 -4.01 2.83 -3.15
C GLY A 99 -4.72 2.52 -1.84
N CYS A 100 -4.69 3.44 -0.88
CA CYS A 100 -5.38 3.25 0.41
C CYS A 100 -6.17 4.52 0.80
N PRO A 101 -7.36 4.71 0.16
CA PRO A 101 -7.90 4.06 -1.04
C PRO A 101 -7.26 4.56 -2.34
N PRO A 102 -7.49 3.89 -3.49
CA PRO A 102 -7.20 4.47 -4.80
C PRO A 102 -8.01 5.73 -5.05
N THR A 103 -7.47 6.69 -5.81
CA THR A 103 -8.19 7.92 -6.14
C THR A 103 -9.26 7.70 -7.21
N PRO A 104 -10.29 8.56 -7.31
CA PRO A 104 -11.30 8.47 -8.36
C PRO A 104 -10.71 8.46 -9.77
N GLU A 105 -9.67 9.24 -10.02
CA GLU A 105 -8.98 9.34 -11.31
C GLU A 105 -8.37 7.98 -11.71
N LEU A 106 -7.82 7.24 -10.74
CA LEU A 106 -7.28 5.92 -10.97
C LEU A 106 -8.37 4.89 -11.31
N PHE A 107 -9.55 4.99 -10.70
CA PHE A 107 -10.71 4.19 -11.10
C PHE A 107 -11.16 4.54 -12.52
N MET A 108 -11.14 5.83 -12.89
CA MET A 108 -11.44 6.23 -14.27
C MET A 108 -10.41 5.66 -15.25
N GLN A 109 -9.12 5.71 -14.94
CA GLN A 109 -8.09 5.09 -15.76
C GLN A 109 -8.23 3.57 -15.88
N LEU A 110 -8.71 2.91 -14.83
CA LEU A 110 -8.99 1.47 -14.87
C LEU A 110 -10.15 1.14 -15.81
N LEU A 111 -11.24 1.90 -15.76
CA LEU A 111 -12.50 1.60 -16.46
C LEU A 111 -12.55 2.19 -17.87
N VAL A 112 -11.98 3.37 -18.05
CA VAL A 112 -11.93 4.12 -19.32
C VAL A 112 -10.50 4.64 -19.50
N PRO A 113 -9.55 3.78 -19.94
CA PRO A 113 -8.17 4.19 -20.10
C PRO A 113 -8.03 5.36 -21.09
N ASP A 114 -7.32 6.41 -20.67
CA ASP A 114 -6.90 7.48 -21.57
C ASP A 114 -5.56 7.12 -22.18
N PRO A 115 -5.45 6.92 -23.52
CA PRO A 115 -4.20 6.57 -24.18
C PRO A 115 -3.13 7.65 -24.12
N GLU A 116 -3.52 8.91 -23.85
CA GLU A 116 -2.59 10.02 -23.65
C GLU A 116 -2.06 10.11 -22.20
N TYR A 117 -2.64 9.36 -21.27
CA TYR A 117 -2.21 9.35 -19.88
C TYR A 117 -0.80 8.75 -19.76
N LYS A 118 0.14 9.58 -19.31
CA LYS A 118 1.52 9.17 -19.02
C LYS A 118 1.78 9.24 -17.51
N PRO A 119 1.67 8.13 -16.79
CA PRO A 119 1.88 8.14 -15.35
C PRO A 119 3.32 8.51 -15.01
N LYS A 120 3.50 9.35 -14.00
CA LYS A 120 4.80 9.59 -13.39
C LYS A 120 5.24 8.33 -12.64
N ARG A 121 6.56 8.19 -12.41
CA ARG A 121 7.11 6.98 -11.79
C ARG A 121 6.92 6.96 -10.27
N THR A 122 7.07 8.11 -9.62
CA THR A 122 7.05 8.23 -8.17
C THR A 122 6.26 9.45 -7.71
N VAL A 123 5.76 9.40 -6.47
CA VAL A 123 5.08 10.54 -5.82
C VAL A 123 5.98 11.77 -5.78
N CYS A 124 7.29 11.63 -5.64
CA CYS A 124 8.21 12.77 -5.69
C CYS A 124 8.12 13.55 -6.99
N GLN A 125 7.86 12.89 -8.12
CA GLN A 125 7.70 13.57 -9.41
C GLN A 125 6.38 14.33 -9.54
N GLU A 126 5.36 13.93 -8.77
CA GLU A 126 4.08 14.64 -8.66
C GLU A 126 4.13 15.76 -7.64
N CYS A 127 4.91 15.58 -6.58
CA CYS A 127 4.98 16.46 -5.43
C CYS A 127 5.50 17.87 -5.78
N GLY A 128 6.51 17.96 -6.64
CA GLY A 128 7.07 19.22 -7.11
C GLY A 128 7.92 20.01 -6.09
N ARG A 129 8.00 19.57 -4.81
CA ARG A 129 8.79 20.24 -3.78
C ARG A 129 10.29 20.15 -4.07
N LYS A 130 11.02 21.22 -3.81
CA LYS A 130 12.46 21.35 -4.06
C LYS A 130 13.27 20.65 -2.98
N LYS A 131 14.25 19.86 -3.39
CA LYS A 131 15.25 19.26 -2.50
C LYS A 131 16.42 20.22 -2.32
N LEU A 132 16.70 20.59 -1.08
CA LEU A 132 17.79 21.49 -0.73
C LEU A 132 19.01 20.70 -0.23
N LYS A 133 20.21 21.04 -0.72
CA LYS A 133 21.45 20.36 -0.32
C LYS A 133 21.94 20.82 1.05
N ASP A 134 21.68 22.08 1.37
CA ASP A 134 22.23 22.77 2.55
C ASP A 134 21.27 22.76 3.75
N MET A 135 20.06 22.25 3.56
CA MET A 135 19.06 22.11 4.62
C MET A 135 18.94 20.63 5.02
N LYS A 136 19.61 20.25 6.09
CA LYS A 136 19.65 18.88 6.61
C LYS A 136 19.22 18.87 8.08
N PRO A 137 18.03 18.34 8.40
CA PRO A 137 17.58 18.20 9.77
C PRO A 137 18.38 17.13 10.52
N ASP A 138 18.54 17.31 11.84
CA ASP A 138 19.28 16.41 12.72
C ASP A 138 18.38 15.32 13.33
N HIS A 139 17.05 15.42 13.18
CA HIS A 139 16.07 14.45 13.68
C HIS A 139 14.80 14.47 12.84
N PHE A 140 14.02 13.39 12.92
CA PHE A 140 12.70 13.32 12.30
C PHE A 140 11.58 13.72 13.27
N HIS A 141 10.54 14.34 12.72
CA HIS A 141 9.30 14.70 13.40
C HIS A 141 8.18 13.74 12.99
N PHE A 142 7.53 13.09 13.94
CA PHE A 142 6.39 12.19 13.71
C PHE A 142 5.05 12.88 13.95
N SER A 143 5.06 14.05 14.56
CA SER A 143 3.90 14.91 14.70
C SER A 143 4.13 16.20 13.90
N GLN A 144 3.05 16.70 13.29
CA GLN A 144 3.13 17.94 12.54
C GLN A 144 3.37 19.12 13.51
N LYS A 145 4.51 19.77 13.39
CA LYS A 145 4.85 21.00 14.12
C LYS A 145 4.63 22.18 13.18
N GLY A 146 3.43 22.77 13.21
CA GLY A 146 3.06 23.87 12.33
C GLY A 146 2.81 23.44 10.88
N SER A 147 2.82 24.40 9.96
CA SER A 147 2.67 24.13 8.52
C SER A 147 4.05 24.08 7.87
N PRO A 148 4.44 22.95 7.27
CA PRO A 148 5.68 22.85 6.51
C PRO A 148 5.70 23.85 5.35
N ASP A 149 6.87 24.37 5.01
CA ASP A 149 7.06 25.20 3.83
C ASP A 149 6.56 24.45 2.57
N PRO A 150 5.65 25.02 1.77
CA PRO A 150 5.04 24.35 0.64
C PRO A 150 6.00 24.08 -0.53
N GLU A 151 7.12 24.78 -0.61
CA GLU A 151 8.07 24.63 -1.70
C GLU A 151 9.20 23.64 -1.39
N ILE A 152 9.53 23.46 -0.11
CA ILE A 152 10.69 22.65 0.32
C ILE A 152 10.30 21.19 0.53
N CYS A 153 11.19 20.27 0.14
CA CYS A 153 11.00 18.85 0.37
C CYS A 153 10.78 18.53 1.86
N LEU A 154 9.81 17.70 2.17
CA LEU A 154 9.45 17.36 3.55
C LEU A 154 10.59 16.67 4.31
N ILE A 155 11.43 15.88 3.62
CA ILE A 155 12.62 15.29 4.24
C ILE A 155 13.58 16.38 4.74
N ASN A 156 13.80 17.43 3.96
CA ASN A 156 14.63 18.56 4.38
C ASN A 156 14.06 19.32 5.58
N GLN A 157 12.77 19.18 5.84
CA GLN A 157 12.09 19.79 6.98
C GLN A 157 11.93 18.82 8.16
N GLY A 158 12.60 17.67 8.13
CA GLY A 158 12.59 16.70 9.22
C GLY A 158 11.38 15.74 9.24
N TYR A 159 10.66 15.58 8.12
CA TYR A 159 9.56 14.61 8.06
C TYR A 159 9.96 13.36 7.31
N PRO A 160 9.74 12.16 7.87
CA PRO A 160 10.05 10.88 7.22
C PRO A 160 9.10 10.65 6.06
N CYS A 161 9.56 10.92 4.84
CA CYS A 161 8.77 10.82 3.62
C CYS A 161 9.37 9.79 2.66
N ILE A 162 8.56 8.82 2.22
CA ILE A 162 8.98 7.75 1.30
C ILE A 162 8.42 7.91 -0.13
N GLY A 163 8.03 9.13 -0.50
CA GLY A 163 7.49 9.42 -1.84
C GLY A 163 8.44 9.11 -2.99
N SER A 164 9.75 9.04 -2.74
CA SER A 164 10.76 8.64 -3.74
C SER A 164 10.70 7.16 -4.11
N ALA A 165 10.19 6.33 -3.22
CA ALA A 165 10.03 4.89 -3.41
C ALA A 165 8.58 4.52 -3.80
N THR A 166 7.63 5.42 -3.55
CA THR A 166 6.21 5.17 -3.72
C THR A 166 5.76 5.41 -5.16
N ARG A 167 4.92 4.52 -5.69
CA ARG A 167 4.26 4.63 -6.99
C ARG A 167 3.44 5.92 -7.09
N ALA A 168 3.55 6.62 -8.20
CA ALA A 168 2.77 7.80 -8.56
C ALA A 168 1.29 7.48 -8.89
N GLY A 169 0.52 8.47 -9.26
CA GLY A 169 -0.88 8.37 -9.69
C GLY A 169 -1.89 8.88 -8.66
N CYS A 170 -1.43 9.40 -7.51
CA CYS A 170 -2.29 10.04 -6.52
C CYS A 170 -2.21 11.58 -6.55
N ASP A 171 -1.55 12.14 -7.56
CA ASP A 171 -1.29 13.59 -7.67
C ASP A 171 -0.68 14.21 -6.39
N ALA A 172 0.10 13.41 -5.66
CA ALA A 172 0.78 13.83 -4.44
C ALA A 172 -0.16 14.45 -3.37
N LEU A 173 -1.39 13.91 -3.26
CA LEU A 173 -2.46 14.42 -2.39
C LEU A 173 -2.03 14.68 -0.94
N CYS A 174 -1.09 13.92 -0.41
CA CYS A 174 -0.57 14.12 0.95
C CYS A 174 0.56 15.17 0.96
N THR A 175 1.51 15.08 0.03
CA THR A 175 2.72 15.90 0.11
C THR A 175 2.50 17.34 -0.35
N LYS A 176 1.55 17.61 -1.23
CA LYS A 176 1.19 18.98 -1.61
C LYS A 176 0.70 19.81 -0.42
N PRO A 177 -0.25 19.36 0.42
CA PRO A 177 -0.68 20.10 1.61
C PRO A 177 0.30 20.03 2.79
N GLY A 178 1.40 19.27 2.71
CA GLY A 178 2.42 19.24 3.75
C GLY A 178 2.54 17.98 4.60
N PHE A 179 1.85 16.90 4.23
CA PHE A 179 1.97 15.61 4.93
C PHE A 179 2.97 14.68 4.23
N PRO A 180 3.88 14.01 4.95
CA PRO A 180 4.83 13.09 4.35
C PRO A 180 4.10 11.92 3.67
N CYS A 181 4.67 11.44 2.56
CA CYS A 181 4.16 10.25 1.90
C CYS A 181 4.48 9.01 2.75
N VAL A 182 3.45 8.23 3.07
CA VAL A 182 3.56 6.98 3.82
C VAL A 182 3.48 5.73 2.92
N GLY A 183 3.49 5.91 1.60
CA GLY A 183 3.58 4.80 0.66
C GLY A 183 2.31 4.01 0.41
N CYS A 184 1.14 4.59 0.61
CA CYS A 184 -0.14 3.89 0.50
C CYS A 184 -0.45 3.30 -0.90
N ARG A 185 0.24 3.74 -1.95
CA ARG A 185 0.16 3.17 -3.31
C ARG A 185 1.13 2.01 -3.56
N GLY A 186 1.91 1.63 -2.55
CA GLY A 186 2.93 0.59 -2.69
C GLY A 186 4.18 1.06 -3.45
N PRO A 187 5.11 0.14 -3.72
CA PRO A 187 6.39 0.43 -4.34
C PRO A 187 6.25 0.90 -5.78
N SER A 188 7.12 1.81 -6.20
CA SER A 188 7.28 2.15 -7.62
C SER A 188 7.88 0.97 -8.39
N ASP A 189 7.76 0.98 -9.72
CA ASP A 189 8.26 -0.10 -10.58
C ASP A 189 9.74 -0.41 -10.37
N ALA A 190 10.54 0.63 -10.11
CA ALA A 190 11.97 0.45 -9.86
C ALA A 190 12.25 -0.29 -8.55
N PHE A 191 11.32 -0.25 -7.60
CA PHE A 191 11.43 -0.94 -6.32
C PHE A 191 10.86 -2.37 -6.38
N ILE A 192 9.75 -2.60 -7.08
CA ILE A 192 9.20 -3.95 -7.28
C ILE A 192 10.23 -4.90 -7.92
N ALA A 193 11.10 -4.37 -8.78
CA ALA A 193 12.15 -5.16 -9.43
C ALA A 193 13.33 -5.53 -8.51
N LYS A 194 13.36 -5.03 -7.26
CA LYS A 194 14.44 -5.26 -6.28
C LYS A 194 14.00 -6.18 -5.16
N ASN A 195 14.97 -6.74 -4.43
CA ASN A 195 14.72 -7.46 -3.18
C ASN A 195 14.35 -6.49 -2.06
N ALA A 196 13.68 -6.98 -1.00
CA ALA A 196 13.26 -6.16 0.13
C ALA A 196 14.43 -5.47 0.85
N ASP A 197 15.53 -6.17 1.06
CA ASP A 197 16.73 -5.59 1.69
C ASP A 197 17.29 -4.42 0.89
N ASP A 198 17.21 -4.48 -0.44
CA ASP A 198 17.59 -3.39 -1.33
C ASP A 198 16.64 -2.17 -1.21
N TRP A 199 15.37 -2.39 -0.84
CA TRP A 199 14.42 -1.30 -0.66
C TRP A 199 14.76 -0.45 0.54
N PHE A 200 14.91 -1.10 1.71
CA PHE A 200 15.31 -0.39 2.94
C PHE A 200 16.64 0.34 2.74
N ALA A 201 17.64 -0.35 2.22
CA ALA A 201 18.94 0.25 1.93
C ALA A 201 18.86 1.43 0.95
N THR A 202 17.95 1.39 -0.03
CA THR A 202 17.78 2.48 -0.99
C THR A 202 17.08 3.68 -0.36
N ILE A 203 16.07 3.46 0.48
CA ILE A 203 15.37 4.54 1.19
C ILE A 203 16.31 5.16 2.24
N SER A 204 17.00 4.34 3.00
CA SER A 204 18.01 4.76 3.98
C SER A 204 19.03 5.70 3.34
N LYS A 205 19.66 5.29 2.22
CA LYS A 205 20.61 6.13 1.46
C LYS A 205 20.03 7.47 0.99
N VAL A 206 18.74 7.53 0.66
CA VAL A 206 18.09 8.80 0.31
C VAL A 206 17.99 9.71 1.53
N TRP A 207 17.57 9.17 2.67
CA TRP A 207 17.42 9.91 3.91
C TRP A 207 18.78 10.35 4.48
N GLU A 208 19.77 9.48 4.53
CA GLU A 208 21.16 9.81 4.93
C GLU A 208 21.74 10.98 4.12
N ARG A 209 21.49 11.01 2.81
CA ARG A 209 21.97 12.10 1.96
C ARG A 209 21.25 13.43 2.21
N MET A 210 19.99 13.38 2.63
CA MET A 210 19.12 14.55 2.78
C MET A 210 18.98 15.05 4.21
N THR A 211 19.53 14.35 5.18
CA THR A 211 19.46 14.67 6.62
C THR A 211 20.82 14.46 7.28
N ASN A 212 20.96 14.92 8.51
CA ASN A 212 22.06 14.56 9.43
C ASN A 212 21.60 13.54 10.48
N VAL A 213 20.41 12.96 10.31
CA VAL A 213 19.87 11.94 11.21
C VAL A 213 20.82 10.72 11.22
N PRO A 214 21.20 10.18 12.40
CA PRO A 214 22.03 9.00 12.49
C PRO A 214 21.45 7.81 11.74
N LYS A 215 22.33 7.03 11.10
CA LYS A 215 21.91 5.87 10.30
C LYS A 215 21.10 4.86 11.11
N GLU A 216 21.49 4.66 12.37
CA GLU A 216 20.85 3.75 13.30
C GLU A 216 19.39 4.16 13.55
N GLU A 217 19.13 5.45 13.73
CA GLU A 217 17.76 6.01 13.88
C GLU A 217 16.97 5.85 12.59
N ILE A 218 17.59 6.11 11.44
CA ILE A 218 16.96 5.91 10.12
C ILE A 218 16.52 4.45 9.96
N ASP A 219 17.41 3.51 10.26
CA ASP A 219 17.15 2.09 10.11
C ASP A 219 16.06 1.61 11.10
N GLU A 220 16.06 2.12 12.34
CA GLU A 220 14.98 1.86 13.31
C GLU A 220 13.63 2.32 12.81
N ILE A 221 13.55 3.53 12.27
CA ILE A 221 12.30 4.08 11.69
C ILE A 221 11.81 3.24 10.52
N LEU A 222 12.70 2.87 9.62
CA LEU A 222 12.37 2.10 8.43
C LEU A 222 11.89 0.68 8.76
N HIS A 223 12.44 0.06 9.82
CA HIS A 223 12.04 -1.27 10.25
C HIS A 223 10.85 -1.26 11.23
N SER A 224 10.43 -0.08 11.69
CA SER A 224 9.24 0.03 12.54
C SER A 224 7.96 -0.03 11.72
N PRO A 225 7.20 -1.13 11.79
CA PRO A 225 5.97 -1.26 11.03
C PRO A 225 4.90 -0.24 11.43
N GLN A 226 5.01 0.35 12.60
CA GLN A 226 4.06 1.33 13.12
C GLN A 226 4.17 2.70 12.44
N MET A 227 5.28 2.96 11.75
CA MET A 227 5.62 4.28 11.23
C MET A 227 5.24 4.47 9.76
N SER A 228 4.97 3.41 9.00
CA SER A 228 4.64 3.53 7.59
C SER A 228 3.79 2.37 7.07
N LEU A 229 2.61 2.67 6.53
CA LEU A 229 1.75 1.69 5.84
C LEU A 229 2.47 1.00 4.67
N PHE A 230 3.37 1.71 4.02
CA PHE A 230 4.13 1.20 2.89
C PHE A 230 5.13 0.11 3.29
N LEU A 231 5.76 0.23 4.46
CA LEU A 231 6.69 -0.78 4.96
C LEU A 231 5.99 -2.10 5.28
N PHE A 232 4.73 -2.07 5.70
CA PHE A 232 3.94 -3.30 5.83
C PHE A 232 3.75 -4.02 4.51
N GLN A 233 3.51 -3.25 3.45
CA GLN A 233 3.36 -3.80 2.12
C GLN A 233 4.66 -4.40 1.61
N PHE A 234 5.80 -3.80 1.93
CA PHE A 234 7.09 -4.36 1.59
C PHE A 234 7.38 -5.66 2.34
N ALA A 235 7.04 -5.75 3.62
CA ALA A 235 7.21 -6.99 4.37
C ALA A 235 6.49 -8.17 3.71
N ASP A 236 5.27 -7.95 3.21
CA ASP A 236 4.53 -9.00 2.50
C ASP A 236 4.96 -9.17 1.04
N TYR A 237 5.31 -8.11 0.36
CA TYR A 237 5.94 -8.22 -0.96
C TYR A 237 7.25 -9.01 -0.89
N ALA A 238 8.01 -8.87 0.20
CA ALA A 238 9.24 -9.62 0.45
C ALA A 238 8.99 -11.10 0.77
N GLY A 239 7.96 -11.38 1.57
CA GLY A 239 7.54 -12.76 1.90
C GLY A 239 6.99 -13.52 0.70
N ASN A 240 6.40 -12.81 -0.26
CA ASN A 240 5.84 -13.32 -1.50
C ASN A 240 6.75 -13.08 -2.72
N SER A 241 8.05 -12.97 -2.52
CA SER A 241 9.05 -12.66 -3.56
C SER A 241 9.05 -13.59 -4.80
N ASN A 242 8.30 -14.70 -4.74
CA ASN A 242 8.12 -15.60 -5.89
C ASN A 242 6.97 -15.16 -6.84
N LYS A 243 6.16 -14.17 -6.48
CA LYS A 243 5.08 -13.66 -7.35
C LYS A 243 5.60 -12.47 -8.17
N LYS A 244 6.03 -12.74 -9.38
CA LYS A 244 6.30 -11.67 -10.37
C LYS A 244 4.97 -11.12 -10.87
N ARG A 245 4.51 -10.01 -10.30
CA ARG A 245 3.43 -9.22 -10.91
C ARG A 245 4.02 -8.47 -12.10
N ASN A 246 3.40 -8.60 -13.27
CA ASN A 246 3.83 -7.82 -14.43
C ASN A 246 3.49 -6.35 -14.21
N LYS A 247 4.39 -5.45 -14.64
CA LYS A 247 4.17 -4.00 -14.51
C LYS A 247 2.93 -3.52 -15.29
N GLU A 248 2.64 -4.19 -16.38
CA GLU A 248 1.51 -3.90 -17.27
C GLU A 248 0.15 -4.18 -16.63
N ASP A 249 0.10 -5.08 -15.64
CA ASP A 249 -1.11 -5.43 -14.92
C ASP A 249 -1.45 -4.43 -13.79
N ILE A 250 -0.58 -3.41 -13.55
CA ILE A 250 -0.74 -2.44 -12.47
C ILE A 250 -1.11 -1.06 -13.03
N VAL A 251 -2.28 -0.58 -12.68
CA VAL A 251 -2.83 0.75 -13.04
C VAL A 251 -2.27 1.88 -12.16
#